data_681f2ebdadc4189879ee2be10615ca2e
#
_entry.id   681f2ebdadc4189879ee2be10615ca2e
#
_cell.length_a   1.000
_cell.length_b   1.000
_cell.length_c   1.000
_cell.angle_alpha   90.00
_cell.angle_beta   90.00
_cell.angle_gamma   90.00
#
_symmetry.space_group_name_H-M   'P 1'
#
loop_
_entity.id
_entity.type
_entity.pdbx_description
1 polymer ?
#
loop_
_entity_poly.entity_id
_entity_poly.type
_entity_poly.pdbx_seq_one_letter_code
_entity_poly.pdbx_strand_id
1 'polypeptide(L)'
;MSVLSEWDIINELGRGIFFYPFKEKTEDSIRGCCLCLTASEHAYTFNFDQQTQKKESVRLTDAPDHKLIKIPSRKTAIIWTKESVFLDNYLCGSIHSKVKLVSQGIGHLGTRVNPNYGGVLAIALHNLSDNEIQINVGDTIAYLRIHRLSSKSSFPSANRDHAGKLKDAIPPGYVQPPELLDWLEDPQNRWREGNKKDIGDVLKASSEYKKAKDELKKQSIGYRLLGKYWPQWEPMVWATIIAALAGAIGTGVAVLRPSSPPSINPTPIITPKTQIAPTPKATSVPK
;
A
#
# COMPACT_ATOMS: atom_id res chain seq x y z
N MET A 1 -6.13 -1.32 12.44
CA MET A 1 -5.52 -1.50 11.11
C MET A 1 -4.86 -0.18 10.72
N SER A 2 -3.58 -0.19 10.33
CA SER A 2 -2.82 1.01 9.95
C SER A 2 -2.26 0.84 8.55
N VAL A 3 -2.15 1.95 7.80
CA VAL A 3 -1.49 1.99 6.49
C VAL A 3 0.01 2.08 6.72
N LEU A 4 0.79 1.33 5.96
CA LEU A 4 2.25 1.43 5.99
C LEU A 4 2.73 2.66 5.23
N SER A 5 3.67 3.39 5.83
CA SER A 5 4.42 4.44 5.15
C SER A 5 5.46 3.84 4.20
N GLU A 6 6.06 4.67 3.35
CA GLU A 6 7.18 4.27 2.49
C GLU A 6 8.29 3.56 3.28
N TRP A 7 8.67 4.15 4.43
CA TRP A 7 9.71 3.60 5.29
C TRP A 7 9.33 2.28 5.96
N ASP A 8 8.06 2.12 6.35
CA ASP A 8 7.56 0.86 6.86
C ASP A 8 7.60 -0.23 5.77
N ILE A 9 7.22 0.11 4.53
CA ILE A 9 7.29 -0.79 3.39
C ILE A 9 8.73 -1.24 3.15
N ILE A 10 9.68 -0.29 3.06
CA ILE A 10 11.11 -0.60 2.86
C ILE A 10 11.66 -1.46 4.00
N ASN A 11 11.24 -1.22 5.24
CA ASN A 11 11.65 -2.03 6.38
C ASN A 11 11.10 -3.46 6.34
N GLU A 12 9.88 -3.63 5.84
CA GLU A 12 9.23 -4.94 5.73
C GLU A 12 9.69 -5.73 4.48
N LEU A 13 10.29 -5.07 3.49
CA LEU A 13 10.83 -5.76 2.31
C LEU A 13 11.86 -6.83 2.71
N GLY A 14 11.65 -8.05 2.23
CA GLY A 14 12.45 -9.21 2.55
C GLY A 14 12.16 -9.80 3.95
N ARG A 15 11.08 -9.36 4.61
CA ARG A 15 10.56 -9.89 5.88
C ARG A 15 9.09 -10.30 5.72
N GLY A 16 8.17 -9.36 5.84
CA GLY A 16 6.73 -9.54 5.68
C GLY A 16 6.23 -9.15 4.28
N ILE A 17 7.01 -8.41 3.53
CA ILE A 17 6.72 -8.00 2.15
C ILE A 17 7.85 -8.49 1.26
N PHE A 18 7.48 -9.14 0.14
CA PHE A 18 8.39 -9.39 -0.97
C PHE A 18 7.77 -8.78 -2.22
N PHE A 19 8.57 -8.03 -2.96
CA PHE A 19 8.14 -7.29 -4.13
C PHE A 19 9.25 -7.33 -5.17
N TYR A 20 9.02 -8.00 -6.29
CA TYR A 20 10.04 -8.23 -7.30
C TYR A 20 9.41 -8.23 -8.71
N PRO A 21 10.07 -7.63 -9.72
CA PRO A 21 11.33 -6.89 -9.66
C PRO A 21 11.22 -5.54 -8.97
N PHE A 22 12.30 -5.12 -8.30
CA PHE A 22 12.43 -3.80 -7.71
C PHE A 22 13.14 -2.88 -8.69
N LYS A 23 12.60 -1.68 -8.94
CA LYS A 23 13.14 -0.76 -9.94
C LYS A 23 14.35 0.01 -9.41
N GLU A 24 15.19 0.50 -10.34
CA GLU A 24 16.42 1.21 -10.03
C GLU A 24 16.20 2.41 -9.11
N LYS A 25 15.17 3.20 -9.38
CA LYS A 25 14.75 4.28 -8.50
C LYS A 25 13.68 3.77 -7.56
N THR A 26 13.91 3.89 -6.25
CA THR A 26 12.97 3.48 -5.21
C THR A 26 11.59 4.08 -5.43
N GLU A 27 11.51 5.36 -5.82
CA GLU A 27 10.26 6.08 -6.12
C GLU A 27 9.44 5.49 -7.27
N ASP A 28 10.06 4.72 -8.16
CA ASP A 28 9.36 4.01 -9.23
C ASP A 28 8.74 2.69 -8.76
N SER A 29 9.22 2.14 -7.65
CA SER A 29 8.69 0.94 -7.02
C SER A 29 7.78 1.26 -5.84
N ILE A 30 8.13 2.28 -5.04
CA ILE A 30 7.38 2.72 -3.86
C ILE A 30 7.10 4.21 -4.00
N ARG A 31 5.83 4.59 -3.89
CA ARG A 31 5.42 5.99 -3.93
C ARG A 31 4.53 6.32 -2.73
N GLY A 32 5.11 7.04 -1.76
CA GLY A 32 4.44 7.36 -0.51
C GLY A 32 4.07 6.09 0.27
N CYS A 33 2.77 5.77 0.39
CA CYS A 33 2.28 4.61 1.12
C CYS A 33 1.88 3.43 0.22
N CYS A 34 2.40 3.36 -1.03
CA CYS A 34 1.95 2.39 -2.03
C CYS A 34 3.13 1.77 -2.78
N LEU A 35 2.97 0.50 -3.15
CA LEU A 35 3.79 -0.15 -4.19
C LEU A 35 3.19 0.15 -5.57
N CYS A 36 4.05 0.46 -6.54
CA CYS A 36 3.67 0.72 -7.93
C CYS A 36 3.55 -0.62 -8.68
N LEU A 37 2.38 -0.88 -9.24
CA LEU A 37 2.11 -2.07 -10.04
C LEU A 37 2.16 -1.69 -11.51
N THR A 38 2.99 -2.38 -12.30
CA THR A 38 3.20 -2.08 -13.71
C THR A 38 2.62 -3.17 -14.62
N ALA A 39 2.26 -2.77 -15.84
CA ALA A 39 1.73 -3.68 -16.83
C ALA A 39 2.83 -4.64 -17.33
N SER A 40 2.55 -5.95 -17.35
CA SER A 40 3.34 -6.91 -18.11
C SER A 40 2.85 -6.95 -19.58
N GLU A 41 3.54 -7.73 -20.40
CA GLU A 41 3.10 -8.02 -21.78
C GLU A 41 1.89 -8.95 -21.84
N HIS A 42 1.49 -9.55 -20.72
CA HIS A 42 0.33 -10.45 -20.64
C HIS A 42 -0.94 -9.63 -20.37
N ALA A 43 -1.54 -9.16 -21.43
CA ALA A 43 -2.78 -8.39 -21.43
C ALA A 43 -3.77 -9.00 -22.42
N TYR A 44 -4.99 -9.31 -21.97
CA TYR A 44 -6.00 -9.99 -22.78
C TYR A 44 -7.37 -9.34 -22.62
N THR A 45 -8.17 -9.39 -23.69
CA THR A 45 -9.61 -9.17 -23.64
C THR A 45 -10.34 -10.46 -23.97
N PHE A 46 -11.57 -10.58 -23.51
CA PHE A 46 -12.39 -11.78 -23.66
C PHE A 46 -13.63 -11.42 -24.48
N ASN A 47 -13.69 -11.94 -25.69
CA ASN A 47 -14.78 -11.73 -26.60
C ASN A 47 -15.72 -12.94 -26.62
N PHE A 48 -17.00 -12.66 -26.53
CA PHE A 48 -18.04 -13.67 -26.74
C PHE A 48 -18.84 -13.31 -28.02
N ASP A 49 -18.75 -14.16 -29.02
CA ASP A 49 -19.53 -14.03 -30.22
C ASP A 49 -20.89 -14.71 -30.01
N GLN A 50 -21.95 -13.94 -29.95
CA GLN A 50 -23.31 -14.45 -29.71
C GLN A 50 -23.84 -15.32 -30.88
N GLN A 51 -23.37 -15.10 -32.11
CA GLN A 51 -23.84 -15.84 -33.30
C GLN A 51 -23.20 -17.23 -33.35
N THR A 52 -21.89 -17.29 -33.12
CA THR A 52 -21.14 -18.56 -33.18
C THR A 52 -21.02 -19.24 -31.82
N GLN A 53 -21.49 -18.61 -30.74
CA GLN A 53 -21.29 -19.06 -29.36
C GLN A 53 -19.79 -19.28 -28.99
N LYS A 54 -18.91 -18.66 -29.76
CA LYS A 54 -17.48 -18.80 -29.61
C LYS A 54 -16.96 -17.86 -28.51
N LYS A 55 -16.21 -18.43 -27.60
CA LYS A 55 -15.47 -17.71 -26.56
C LYS A 55 -13.98 -17.63 -26.93
N GLU A 56 -13.48 -16.43 -27.08
CA GLU A 56 -12.11 -16.21 -27.53
C GLU A 56 -11.37 -15.24 -26.61
N SER A 57 -10.16 -15.62 -26.23
CA SER A 57 -9.22 -14.72 -25.56
C SER A 57 -8.32 -14.08 -26.60
N VAL A 58 -8.32 -12.74 -26.62
CA VAL A 58 -7.54 -11.96 -27.59
C VAL A 58 -6.44 -11.22 -26.84
N ARG A 59 -5.19 -11.45 -27.25
CA ARG A 59 -4.05 -10.71 -26.72
C ARG A 59 -4.11 -9.25 -27.16
N LEU A 60 -3.82 -8.33 -26.24
CA LEU A 60 -3.92 -6.88 -26.48
C LEU A 60 -2.58 -6.22 -26.75
N THR A 61 -1.48 -6.94 -26.58
CA THR A 61 -0.13 -6.42 -26.89
C THR A 61 0.18 -6.59 -28.37
N ASP A 62 0.80 -5.57 -28.96
CA ASP A 62 1.20 -5.62 -30.36
C ASP A 62 2.45 -6.52 -30.57
N ALA A 63 2.44 -7.24 -31.70
CA ALA A 63 3.59 -8.00 -32.17
C ALA A 63 4.49 -7.09 -33.07
N PRO A 64 5.82 -7.38 -33.17
CA PRO A 64 6.56 -8.45 -32.49
C PRO A 64 7.07 -8.08 -31.10
N ASP A 65 7.11 -6.78 -30.73
CA ASP A 65 7.85 -6.28 -29.58
C ASP A 65 7.06 -6.36 -28.27
N HIS A 66 5.75 -6.59 -28.33
CA HIS A 66 4.83 -6.63 -27.17
C HIS A 66 5.00 -5.46 -26.19
N LYS A 67 5.30 -4.26 -26.70
CA LYS A 67 5.58 -3.07 -25.86
C LYS A 67 4.37 -2.19 -25.59
N LEU A 68 3.35 -2.33 -26.42
CA LEU A 68 2.15 -1.49 -26.36
C LEU A 68 0.90 -2.35 -26.18
N ILE A 69 0.11 -2.04 -25.15
CA ILE A 69 -1.19 -2.65 -24.87
C ILE A 69 -2.26 -1.73 -25.46
N LYS A 70 -3.09 -2.24 -26.35
CA LYS A 70 -4.19 -1.50 -26.98
C LYS A 70 -5.51 -2.01 -26.43
N ILE A 71 -6.18 -1.20 -25.62
CA ILE A 71 -7.48 -1.54 -25.04
C ILE A 71 -8.56 -0.92 -25.90
N PRO A 72 -9.33 -1.75 -26.65
CA PRO A 72 -10.37 -1.24 -27.53
C PRO A 72 -11.46 -0.48 -26.78
N SER A 73 -12.16 0.42 -27.46
CA SER A 73 -13.31 1.14 -26.93
C SER A 73 -14.33 0.19 -26.31
N ARG A 74 -14.87 0.55 -25.14
CA ARG A 74 -15.93 -0.19 -24.43
C ARG A 74 -15.57 -1.65 -24.08
N LYS A 75 -14.28 -2.00 -24.05
CA LYS A 75 -13.80 -3.34 -23.69
C LYS A 75 -13.10 -3.34 -22.33
N THR A 76 -13.06 -4.53 -21.74
CA THR A 76 -12.31 -4.82 -20.53
C THR A 76 -11.03 -5.55 -20.89
N ALA A 77 -9.92 -5.07 -20.39
CA ALA A 77 -8.64 -5.75 -20.42
C ALA A 77 -8.33 -6.35 -19.05
N ILE A 78 -7.87 -7.59 -19.01
CA ILE A 78 -7.20 -8.16 -17.84
C ILE A 78 -5.70 -8.10 -18.13
N ILE A 79 -4.98 -7.38 -17.30
CA ILE A 79 -3.53 -7.16 -17.40
C ILE A 79 -2.87 -7.73 -16.16
N TRP A 80 -1.93 -8.65 -16.33
CA TRP A 80 -1.12 -9.14 -15.23
C TRP A 80 -0.02 -8.15 -14.92
N THR A 81 0.27 -7.99 -13.63
CA THR A 81 1.37 -7.12 -13.20
C THR A 81 2.72 -7.75 -13.50
N LYS A 82 3.70 -6.92 -13.81
CA LYS A 82 5.08 -7.37 -13.95
C LYS A 82 5.68 -7.79 -12.59
N GLU A 83 5.22 -7.14 -11.54
CA GLU A 83 5.69 -7.38 -10.19
C GLU A 83 4.94 -8.53 -9.52
N SER A 84 5.72 -9.46 -8.93
CA SER A 84 5.24 -10.43 -7.97
C SER A 84 5.24 -9.82 -6.57
N VAL A 85 4.18 -10.06 -5.82
CA VAL A 85 3.99 -9.55 -4.46
C VAL A 85 3.78 -10.72 -3.52
N PHE A 86 4.39 -10.68 -2.34
CA PHE A 86 4.03 -11.51 -1.21
C PHE A 86 3.75 -10.64 0.01
N LEU A 87 2.66 -10.94 0.69
CA LEU A 87 2.29 -10.33 1.97
C LEU A 87 2.18 -11.42 3.02
N ASP A 88 2.79 -11.22 4.19
CA ASP A 88 2.66 -12.17 5.29
C ASP A 88 1.27 -12.13 5.95
N ASN A 89 1.09 -12.92 7.00
CA ASN A 89 -0.21 -13.07 7.67
C ASN A 89 -0.59 -11.89 8.59
N TYR A 90 0.27 -10.89 8.75
CA TYR A 90 -0.03 -9.63 9.45
C TYR A 90 -0.32 -8.47 8.49
N LEU A 91 -0.24 -8.72 7.19
CA LEU A 91 -0.38 -7.71 6.16
C LEU A 91 -1.50 -8.07 5.19
N CYS A 92 -2.20 -7.08 4.71
CA CYS A 92 -3.12 -7.18 3.58
C CYS A 92 -2.98 -5.94 2.71
N GLY A 93 -3.59 -5.94 1.53
CA GLY A 93 -3.49 -4.82 0.62
C GLY A 93 -4.80 -4.43 -0.04
N SER A 94 -4.86 -3.21 -0.53
CA SER A 94 -5.92 -2.71 -1.40
C SER A 94 -5.32 -2.10 -2.65
N ILE A 95 -5.89 -2.42 -3.81
CA ILE A 95 -5.44 -1.93 -5.11
C ILE A 95 -6.24 -0.69 -5.47
N HIS A 96 -5.53 0.36 -5.88
CA HIS A 96 -6.08 1.66 -6.24
C HIS A 96 -5.73 2.04 -7.67
N SER A 97 -6.64 2.71 -8.35
CA SER A 97 -6.46 3.19 -9.71
C SER A 97 -5.40 4.30 -9.79
N LYS A 98 -4.69 4.36 -10.91
CA LYS A 98 -3.86 5.50 -11.27
C LYS A 98 -4.72 6.63 -11.84
N VAL A 99 -4.70 7.81 -11.22
CA VAL A 99 -5.53 8.96 -11.58
C VAL A 99 -5.41 9.32 -13.07
N LYS A 100 -4.18 9.29 -13.63
CA LYS A 100 -3.95 9.55 -15.05
C LYS A 100 -4.76 8.62 -15.96
N LEU A 101 -4.90 7.33 -15.64
CA LEU A 101 -5.69 6.39 -16.42
C LEU A 101 -7.19 6.65 -16.25
N VAL A 102 -7.61 6.98 -15.04
CA VAL A 102 -9.00 7.34 -14.75
C VAL A 102 -9.43 8.57 -15.56
N SER A 103 -8.58 9.60 -15.62
CA SER A 103 -8.85 10.81 -16.41
C SER A 103 -8.92 10.56 -17.93
N GLN A 104 -8.35 9.46 -18.41
CA GLN A 104 -8.44 9.00 -19.80
C GLN A 104 -9.66 8.11 -20.07
N GLY A 105 -10.50 7.85 -19.08
CA GLY A 105 -11.68 6.99 -19.21
C GLY A 105 -11.43 5.53 -18.84
N ILE A 106 -10.31 5.18 -18.23
CA ILE A 106 -10.08 3.83 -17.69
C ILE A 106 -10.74 3.70 -16.33
N GLY A 107 -11.74 2.83 -16.24
CA GLY A 107 -12.32 2.38 -14.98
C GLY A 107 -11.55 1.18 -14.41
N HIS A 108 -11.43 1.12 -13.09
CA HIS A 108 -10.90 -0.03 -12.37
C HIS A 108 -11.66 -0.18 -11.05
N LEU A 109 -12.22 -1.35 -10.82
CA LEU A 109 -12.78 -1.68 -9.51
C LEU A 109 -11.66 -2.13 -8.59
N GLY A 110 -11.41 -1.36 -7.54
CA GLY A 110 -10.42 -1.68 -6.54
C GLY A 110 -10.66 -3.07 -5.95
N THR A 111 -9.61 -3.84 -5.80
CA THR A 111 -9.67 -5.17 -5.20
C THR A 111 -8.73 -5.26 -4.00
N ARG A 112 -8.84 -6.34 -3.26
CA ARG A 112 -8.01 -6.59 -2.08
C ARG A 112 -6.94 -7.64 -2.38
N VAL A 113 -5.81 -7.50 -1.70
CA VAL A 113 -4.78 -8.53 -1.62
C VAL A 113 -4.84 -9.14 -0.21
N ASN A 114 -5.17 -10.41 -0.13
CA ASN A 114 -5.36 -11.09 1.14
C ASN A 114 -4.02 -11.33 1.85
N PRO A 115 -4.01 -11.52 3.18
CA PRO A 115 -2.85 -12.05 3.88
C PRO A 115 -2.40 -13.38 3.28
N ASN A 116 -1.10 -13.63 3.31
CA ASN A 116 -0.45 -14.79 2.69
C ASN A 116 -0.66 -14.89 1.15
N TYR A 117 -1.02 -13.79 0.50
CA TYR A 117 -1.03 -13.73 -0.96
C TYR A 117 0.41 -13.84 -1.48
N GLY A 118 0.61 -14.57 -2.59
CA GLY A 118 1.89 -14.66 -3.25
C GLY A 118 1.76 -14.82 -4.76
N GLY A 119 2.42 -13.94 -5.53
CA GLY A 119 2.45 -13.98 -6.99
C GLY A 119 2.17 -12.63 -7.65
N VAL A 120 2.05 -12.67 -8.98
CA VAL A 120 1.61 -11.53 -9.79
C VAL A 120 0.12 -11.25 -9.57
N LEU A 121 -0.32 -10.06 -9.89
CA LEU A 121 -1.71 -9.64 -9.72
C LEU A 121 -2.38 -9.49 -11.08
N ALA A 122 -3.62 -9.93 -11.20
CA ALA A 122 -4.46 -9.66 -12.37
C ALA A 122 -5.29 -8.39 -12.12
N ILE A 123 -5.12 -7.39 -12.98
CA ILE A 123 -5.79 -6.09 -12.88
C ILE A 123 -6.79 -5.96 -14.03
N ALA A 124 -8.07 -5.83 -13.72
CA ALA A 124 -9.10 -5.56 -14.71
C ALA A 124 -9.20 -4.05 -14.95
N LEU A 125 -8.94 -3.62 -16.18
CA LEU A 125 -9.09 -2.24 -16.65
C LEU A 125 -10.23 -2.16 -17.65
N HIS A 126 -11.19 -1.27 -17.40
CA HIS A 126 -12.35 -1.06 -18.26
C HIS A 126 -12.17 0.22 -19.07
N ASN A 127 -12.05 0.12 -20.37
CA ASN A 127 -12.07 1.30 -21.24
C ASN A 127 -13.52 1.76 -21.40
N LEU A 128 -13.90 2.82 -20.69
CA LEU A 128 -15.23 3.42 -20.72
C LEU A 128 -15.38 4.48 -21.82
N SER A 129 -14.28 4.82 -22.50
CA SER A 129 -14.26 5.82 -23.57
C SER A 129 -14.68 5.23 -24.91
N ASP A 130 -14.99 6.11 -25.88
CA ASP A 130 -15.30 5.72 -27.25
C ASP A 130 -14.07 5.49 -28.14
N ASN A 131 -12.87 5.77 -27.60
CA ASN A 131 -11.61 5.61 -28.30
C ASN A 131 -10.78 4.46 -27.72
N GLU A 132 -9.90 3.91 -28.54
CA GLU A 132 -8.86 2.99 -28.06
C GLU A 132 -7.93 3.71 -27.10
N ILE A 133 -7.57 3.07 -25.99
CA ILE A 133 -6.58 3.58 -25.03
C ILE A 133 -5.33 2.71 -25.07
N GLN A 134 -4.18 3.38 -25.12
CA GLN A 134 -2.88 2.75 -25.23
C GLN A 134 -2.10 2.89 -23.92
N ILE A 135 -1.50 1.79 -23.48
CA ILE A 135 -0.67 1.70 -22.26
C ILE A 135 0.63 1.01 -22.64
N ASN A 136 1.80 1.59 -22.27
CA ASN A 136 3.06 0.91 -22.51
C ASN A 136 3.27 -0.21 -21.48
N VAL A 137 3.85 -1.32 -21.93
CA VAL A 137 4.36 -2.35 -21.01
C VAL A 137 5.43 -1.74 -20.10
N GLY A 138 5.32 -1.98 -18.79
CA GLY A 138 6.15 -1.34 -17.79
C GLY A 138 5.62 -0.02 -17.22
N ASP A 139 4.55 0.56 -17.82
CA ASP A 139 3.86 1.69 -17.21
C ASP A 139 3.12 1.26 -15.94
N THR A 140 3.14 2.13 -14.92
CA THR A 140 2.34 1.91 -13.71
C THR A 140 0.86 1.98 -14.06
N ILE A 141 0.11 0.93 -13.77
CA ILE A 141 -1.34 0.83 -14.03
C ILE A 141 -2.18 0.94 -12.76
N ALA A 142 -1.63 0.55 -11.62
CA ALA A 142 -2.31 0.58 -10.33
C ALA A 142 -1.32 0.80 -9.19
N TYR A 143 -1.84 1.06 -8.00
CA TYR A 143 -1.07 1.19 -6.77
C TYR A 143 -1.59 0.19 -5.73
N LEU A 144 -0.69 -0.54 -5.09
CA LEU A 144 -1.00 -1.42 -3.98
C LEU A 144 -0.67 -0.72 -2.67
N ARG A 145 -1.70 -0.37 -1.90
CA ARG A 145 -1.58 0.13 -0.54
C ARG A 145 -1.57 -1.03 0.44
N ILE A 146 -0.60 -1.04 1.35
CA ILE A 146 -0.44 -2.12 2.32
C ILE A 146 -0.94 -1.67 3.69
N HIS A 147 -1.67 -2.56 4.35
CA HIS A 147 -2.25 -2.36 5.66
C HIS A 147 -1.69 -3.39 6.63
N ARG A 148 -1.33 -2.95 7.84
CA ARG A 148 -0.99 -3.83 8.95
C ARG A 148 -2.26 -4.20 9.71
N LEU A 149 -2.46 -5.49 9.90
CA LEU A 149 -3.56 -6.02 10.70
C LEU A 149 -3.24 -5.86 12.20
N SER A 150 -4.29 -5.72 13.01
CA SER A 150 -4.16 -5.66 14.48
C SER A 150 -3.81 -7.01 15.07
N SER A 151 -4.15 -8.10 14.39
CA SER A 151 -3.84 -9.48 14.79
C SER A 151 -3.48 -10.31 13.57
N LYS A 152 -2.83 -11.45 13.81
CA LYS A 152 -2.48 -12.42 12.78
C LYS A 152 -3.73 -12.97 12.12
N SER A 153 -3.75 -12.98 10.80
CA SER A 153 -4.79 -13.66 10.04
C SER A 153 -4.63 -15.17 10.15
N SER A 154 -5.73 -15.84 10.47
CA SER A 154 -5.83 -17.31 10.41
C SER A 154 -6.13 -17.84 9.01
N PHE A 155 -6.19 -16.94 8.01
CA PHE A 155 -6.44 -17.32 6.63
C PHE A 155 -5.34 -18.31 6.19
N PRO A 156 -5.70 -19.52 5.76
CA PRO A 156 -4.71 -20.54 5.45
C PRO A 156 -3.78 -20.04 4.35
N SER A 157 -2.47 -20.12 4.63
CA SER A 157 -1.43 -19.77 3.68
C SER A 157 -1.44 -20.73 2.48
N ALA A 158 -0.52 -21.28 2.20
CA ALA A 158 0.16 -22.09 1.21
C ALA A 158 -0.65 -23.12 0.44
N ASN A 159 -1.72 -23.69 0.95
CA ASN A 159 -2.48 -24.75 0.25
C ASN A 159 -3.45 -24.24 -0.81
N ARG A 160 -3.60 -22.91 -0.95
CA ARG A 160 -4.35 -22.34 -2.05
C ARG A 160 -3.36 -21.88 -3.12
N ASP A 161 -3.31 -22.65 -4.16
CA ASP A 161 -2.62 -22.34 -5.40
C ASP A 161 -3.09 -20.99 -5.94
N HIS A 162 -2.34 -19.92 -5.61
CA HIS A 162 -2.69 -18.57 -6.07
C HIS A 162 -2.59 -18.45 -7.60
N ALA A 163 -1.68 -19.22 -8.23
CA ALA A 163 -1.62 -19.28 -9.68
C ALA A 163 -2.86 -19.98 -10.27
N GLY A 164 -3.41 -21.01 -9.57
CA GLY A 164 -4.71 -21.58 -9.91
C GLY A 164 -5.82 -20.53 -9.91
N LYS A 165 -5.81 -19.60 -8.92
CA LYS A 165 -6.76 -18.49 -8.85
C LYS A 165 -6.53 -17.40 -9.89
N LEU A 166 -5.30 -17.19 -10.34
CA LEU A 166 -5.04 -16.28 -11.46
C LEU A 166 -5.60 -16.83 -12.77
N LYS A 167 -5.69 -18.15 -12.90
CA LYS A 167 -6.46 -18.80 -13.96
C LYS A 167 -7.96 -18.50 -13.86
N ASP A 168 -8.49 -18.32 -12.64
CA ASP A 168 -9.89 -17.92 -12.42
C ASP A 168 -10.16 -16.45 -12.82
N ALA A 169 -9.14 -15.62 -13.03
CA ALA A 169 -9.28 -14.30 -13.63
C ALA A 169 -9.72 -14.38 -15.10
N ILE A 170 -9.50 -15.52 -15.76
CA ILE A 170 -10.00 -15.81 -17.09
C ILE A 170 -11.44 -16.30 -16.95
N PRO A 171 -12.41 -15.68 -17.64
CA PRO A 171 -13.81 -16.07 -17.51
C PRO A 171 -14.03 -17.53 -17.90
N PRO A 172 -14.98 -18.25 -17.25
CA PRO A 172 -15.21 -19.66 -17.53
C PRO A 172 -15.53 -19.97 -18.98
N GLY A 173 -14.87 -20.99 -19.52
CA GLY A 173 -15.08 -21.46 -20.90
C GLY A 173 -14.24 -20.75 -21.95
N TYR A 174 -13.41 -19.78 -21.59
CA TYR A 174 -12.39 -19.23 -22.49
C TYR A 174 -11.14 -20.10 -22.48
N VAL A 175 -10.50 -20.21 -23.64
CA VAL A 175 -9.22 -20.90 -23.78
C VAL A 175 -8.14 -20.05 -23.11
N GLN A 176 -7.36 -20.70 -22.24
CA GLN A 176 -6.23 -20.05 -21.57
C GLN A 176 -5.04 -20.04 -22.53
N PRO A 177 -4.43 -18.86 -22.81
CA PRO A 177 -3.25 -18.78 -23.66
C PRO A 177 -2.09 -19.59 -23.06
N PRO A 178 -1.46 -20.52 -23.80
CA PRO A 178 -0.37 -21.34 -23.26
C PRO A 178 0.79 -20.51 -22.73
N GLU A 179 1.19 -19.46 -23.44
CA GLU A 179 2.27 -18.55 -23.04
C GLU A 179 2.01 -17.83 -21.71
N LEU A 180 0.74 -17.53 -21.40
CA LEU A 180 0.35 -16.99 -20.10
C LEU A 180 0.47 -18.04 -19.00
N LEU A 181 0.08 -19.27 -19.29
CA LEU A 181 0.16 -20.37 -18.31
C LEU A 181 1.61 -20.68 -17.96
N ASP A 182 2.48 -20.77 -18.95
CA ASP A 182 3.92 -21.02 -18.76
C ASP A 182 4.55 -19.90 -17.92
N TRP A 183 4.21 -18.63 -18.25
CA TRP A 183 4.68 -17.49 -17.49
C TRP A 183 4.17 -17.47 -16.03
N LEU A 184 2.90 -17.85 -15.80
CA LEU A 184 2.34 -17.94 -14.44
C LEU A 184 2.95 -19.09 -13.62
N GLU A 185 3.46 -20.13 -14.25
CA GLU A 185 4.15 -21.24 -13.59
C GLU A 185 5.59 -20.92 -13.18
N ASP A 186 6.17 -19.83 -13.72
CA ASP A 186 7.51 -19.38 -13.34
C ASP A 186 7.59 -19.14 -11.83
N PRO A 187 8.61 -19.67 -11.12
CA PRO A 187 8.78 -19.48 -9.68
C PRO A 187 8.79 -18.01 -9.22
N GLN A 188 9.19 -17.07 -10.07
CA GLN A 188 9.15 -15.64 -9.75
C GLN A 188 7.75 -15.04 -9.84
N ASN A 189 6.87 -15.63 -10.63
CA ASN A 189 5.50 -15.15 -10.84
C ASN A 189 4.49 -15.92 -9.99
N ARG A 190 4.82 -17.13 -9.60
CA ARG A 190 4.01 -18.02 -8.79
C ARG A 190 4.68 -18.29 -7.45
N TRP A 191 4.20 -17.61 -6.41
CA TRP A 191 4.70 -17.84 -5.07
C TRP A 191 4.07 -19.08 -4.45
N ARG A 192 4.92 -20.06 -4.20
CA ARG A 192 4.63 -21.16 -3.28
C ARG A 192 5.43 -20.96 -2.01
N GLU A 193 4.98 -21.57 -0.91
CA GLU A 193 5.73 -21.51 0.36
C GLU A 193 7.17 -21.99 0.19
N GLY A 194 7.39 -23.00 -0.64
CA GLY A 194 8.72 -23.56 -0.91
C GLY A 194 9.68 -22.62 -1.62
N ASN A 195 9.20 -21.69 -2.46
CA ASN A 195 10.06 -20.77 -3.18
C ASN A 195 10.15 -19.36 -2.56
N LYS A 196 9.47 -19.12 -1.43
CA LYS A 196 9.54 -17.86 -0.68
C LYS A 196 10.99 -17.46 -0.34
N LYS A 197 11.80 -18.43 0.08
CA LYS A 197 13.21 -18.23 0.39
C LYS A 197 13.98 -17.77 -0.85
N ASP A 198 13.81 -18.46 -1.96
CA ASP A 198 14.54 -18.19 -3.21
C ASP A 198 14.25 -16.79 -3.74
N ILE A 199 12.97 -16.39 -3.76
CA ILE A 199 12.59 -15.04 -4.15
C ILE A 199 13.10 -14.00 -3.15
N GLY A 200 13.09 -14.32 -1.85
CA GLY A 200 13.68 -13.46 -0.82
C GLY A 200 15.18 -13.25 -1.04
N ASP A 201 15.90 -14.27 -1.48
CA ASP A 201 17.31 -14.19 -1.79
C ASP A 201 17.59 -13.41 -3.08
N VAL A 202 16.75 -13.57 -4.13
CA VAL A 202 16.77 -12.75 -5.35
C VAL A 202 16.54 -11.27 -5.02
N LEU A 203 15.52 -10.96 -4.20
CA LEU A 203 15.27 -9.58 -3.77
C LEU A 203 16.47 -9.00 -3.02
N LYS A 204 17.03 -9.75 -2.06
CA LYS A 204 18.19 -9.30 -1.28
C LYS A 204 19.48 -9.17 -2.11
N ALA A 205 19.59 -9.93 -3.20
CA ALA A 205 20.70 -9.83 -4.15
C ALA A 205 20.57 -8.59 -5.06
N SER A 206 19.35 -8.08 -5.28
CA SER A 206 19.07 -6.90 -6.12
C SER A 206 19.86 -5.68 -5.66
N SER A 207 20.55 -5.02 -6.60
CA SER A 207 21.27 -3.76 -6.37
C SER A 207 20.34 -2.63 -5.96
N GLU A 208 19.16 -2.60 -6.55
CA GLU A 208 18.12 -1.61 -6.31
C GLU A 208 17.57 -1.71 -4.88
N TYR A 209 17.30 -2.94 -4.43
CA TYR A 209 16.88 -3.18 -3.06
C TYR A 209 17.97 -2.81 -2.04
N LYS A 210 19.24 -3.11 -2.33
CA LYS A 210 20.38 -2.72 -1.49
C LYS A 210 20.46 -1.20 -1.36
N LYS A 211 20.36 -0.46 -2.47
CA LYS A 211 20.35 1.02 -2.46
C LYS A 211 19.23 1.55 -1.56
N ALA A 212 17.98 1.07 -1.70
CA ALA A 212 16.86 1.48 -0.86
C ALA A 212 17.12 1.21 0.64
N LYS A 213 17.70 0.04 0.97
CA LYS A 213 18.08 -0.29 2.35
C LYS A 213 19.21 0.57 2.89
N ASP A 214 20.17 0.95 2.08
CA ASP A 214 21.28 1.81 2.49
C ASP A 214 20.83 3.26 2.69
N GLU A 215 19.92 3.76 1.88
CA GLU A 215 19.25 5.05 2.12
C GLU A 215 18.52 5.05 3.46
N LEU A 216 17.79 4.00 3.78
CA LEU A 216 17.13 3.85 5.07
C LEU A 216 18.13 3.85 6.24
N LYS A 217 19.29 3.19 6.10
CA LYS A 217 20.34 3.17 7.13
C LYS A 217 21.01 4.54 7.35
N LYS A 218 21.15 5.34 6.29
CA LYS A 218 21.73 6.69 6.37
C LYS A 218 20.89 7.66 7.20
N GLN A 219 19.59 7.39 7.33
CA GLN A 219 18.75 8.19 8.21
C GLN A 219 19.16 7.96 9.66
N SER A 220 19.41 9.05 10.38
CA SER A 220 19.87 9.02 11.77
C SER A 220 18.94 8.15 12.64
N ILE A 221 19.53 7.42 13.59
CA ILE A 221 18.76 6.61 14.55
C ILE A 221 17.69 7.47 15.25
N GLY A 222 18.02 8.77 15.50
CA GLY A 222 17.08 9.73 16.06
C GLY A 222 15.85 9.96 15.18
N TYR A 223 16.01 10.07 13.86
CA TYR A 223 14.89 10.23 12.93
C TYR A 223 14.01 8.95 12.87
N ARG A 224 14.63 7.76 12.97
CA ARG A 224 13.89 6.49 13.03
C ARG A 224 13.07 6.35 14.33
N LEU A 225 13.64 6.74 15.45
CA LEU A 225 12.96 6.69 16.75
C LEU A 225 11.90 7.77 16.86
N LEU A 226 12.23 9.00 16.49
CA LEU A 226 11.31 10.13 16.52
C LEU A 226 10.24 10.01 15.44
N GLY A 227 10.59 9.64 14.21
CA GLY A 227 9.65 9.49 13.11
C GLY A 227 8.60 8.41 13.34
N LYS A 228 8.92 7.35 14.09
CA LYS A 228 7.95 6.31 14.46
C LYS A 228 6.93 6.79 15.49
N TYR A 229 7.30 7.73 16.36
CA TYR A 229 6.44 8.24 17.44
C TYR A 229 5.98 9.68 17.20
N TRP A 230 6.64 10.44 16.31
CA TRP A 230 6.38 11.85 16.04
C TRP A 230 4.93 12.16 15.65
N PRO A 231 4.24 11.40 14.79
CA PRO A 231 2.86 11.71 14.41
C PRO A 231 1.83 11.48 15.53
N GLN A 232 2.21 10.73 16.58
CA GLN A 232 1.29 10.37 17.68
C GLN A 232 1.50 11.25 18.92
N TRP A 233 2.53 12.09 18.91
CA TRP A 233 2.78 12.98 20.04
C TRP A 233 2.06 14.30 19.79
N GLU A 234 0.95 14.47 20.49
CA GLU A 234 0.26 15.76 20.51
C GLU A 234 1.23 16.88 20.91
N PRO A 235 1.02 18.11 20.40
CA PRO A 235 1.86 19.27 20.76
C PRO A 235 2.04 19.46 22.27
N MET A 236 1.08 18.98 23.07
CA MET A 236 1.11 19.00 24.53
C MET A 236 2.26 18.17 25.12
N VAL A 237 2.62 17.03 24.52
CA VAL A 237 3.73 16.18 24.99
C VAL A 237 5.07 16.88 24.79
N TRP A 238 5.23 17.57 23.67
CA TRP A 238 6.42 18.38 23.40
C TRP A 238 6.53 19.57 24.35
N ALA A 239 5.44 20.26 24.61
CA ALA A 239 5.40 21.33 25.58
C ALA A 239 5.80 20.81 26.98
N THR A 240 5.35 19.62 27.34
CA THR A 240 5.69 18.98 28.63
C THR A 240 7.19 18.60 28.72
N ILE A 241 7.75 18.04 27.65
CA ILE A 241 9.18 17.67 27.60
C ILE A 241 10.06 18.92 27.65
N ILE A 242 9.71 19.97 26.90
CA ILE A 242 10.44 21.25 26.89
C ILE A 242 10.33 21.92 28.25
N ALA A 243 9.14 21.92 28.88
CA ALA A 243 8.93 22.45 30.20
C ALA A 243 9.73 21.68 31.28
N ALA A 244 9.80 20.34 31.19
CA ALA A 244 10.59 19.50 32.10
C ALA A 244 12.09 19.74 31.93
N LEU A 245 12.59 19.91 30.71
CA LEU A 245 13.99 20.24 30.44
C LEU A 245 14.34 21.65 30.92
N ALA A 246 13.48 22.64 30.70
CA ALA A 246 13.66 24.01 31.21
C ALA A 246 13.60 24.07 32.72
N GLY A 247 12.72 23.27 33.36
CA GLY A 247 12.63 23.13 34.81
C GLY A 247 13.88 22.49 35.41
N ALA A 248 14.46 21.48 34.76
CA ALA A 248 15.70 20.84 35.24
C ALA A 248 16.91 21.78 35.17
N ILE A 249 16.99 22.66 34.18
CA ILE A 249 18.02 23.69 34.04
C ILE A 249 17.79 24.82 35.08
N GLY A 250 16.52 25.20 35.31
CA GLY A 250 16.13 26.25 36.25
C GLY A 250 16.43 25.88 37.72
N THR A 251 16.22 24.61 38.10
CA THR A 251 16.48 24.14 39.46
C THR A 251 17.99 24.03 39.78
N GLY A 252 18.83 23.77 38.76
CA GLY A 252 20.29 23.76 38.93
C GLY A 252 20.88 25.15 39.24
N VAL A 253 20.21 26.24 38.90
CA VAL A 253 20.66 27.63 39.19
C VAL A 253 20.09 28.15 40.51
N ALA A 254 18.97 27.62 41.00
CA ALA A 254 18.30 28.08 42.21
C ALA A 254 18.97 27.60 43.51
N VAL A 255 19.79 26.53 43.45
CA VAL A 255 20.48 25.97 44.63
C VAL A 255 21.68 26.81 45.05
N LEU A 256 22.09 27.84 44.28
CA LEU A 256 23.24 28.70 44.57
C LEU A 256 22.88 30.09 45.14
N ARG A 257 21.65 30.35 45.58
CA ARG A 257 21.27 31.60 46.22
C ARG A 257 20.89 31.36 47.70
N PRO A 258 21.52 32.08 48.67
CA PRO A 258 21.14 31.97 50.06
C PRO A 258 19.78 32.62 50.32
N SER A 259 18.95 31.94 51.09
CA SER A 259 17.59 32.30 51.45
C SER A 259 17.50 33.46 52.41
N SER A 260 16.69 34.47 52.10
CA SER A 260 16.14 35.44 53.08
C SER A 260 14.70 35.01 53.45
N PRO A 261 14.24 35.23 54.69
CA PRO A 261 12.98 34.67 55.20
C PRO A 261 11.75 35.46 54.71
N PRO A 262 10.58 34.80 54.61
CA PRO A 262 9.37 35.43 54.06
C PRO A 262 8.60 36.20 55.15
N SER A 263 8.05 37.37 54.75
CA SER A 263 7.04 38.10 55.50
C SER A 263 5.63 37.59 55.12
N ILE A 264 4.83 37.34 56.15
CA ILE A 264 3.46 36.84 56.00
C ILE A 264 2.49 38.02 55.98
N ASN A 265 1.67 38.14 54.92
CA ASN A 265 0.46 38.95 54.94
C ASN A 265 -0.73 38.09 54.49
N PRO A 266 -1.85 38.11 55.20
CA PRO A 266 -3.03 37.29 54.84
C PRO A 266 -3.90 37.98 53.80
N THR A 267 -4.31 37.22 52.78
CA THR A 267 -5.25 37.66 51.74
C THR A 267 -6.66 37.11 51.97
N PRO A 268 -7.74 37.88 51.74
CA PRO A 268 -9.10 37.46 52.04
C PRO A 268 -9.67 36.49 50.99
N ILE A 269 -10.54 35.60 51.50
CA ILE A 269 -11.25 34.55 50.76
C ILE A 269 -12.39 35.20 49.96
N ILE A 270 -12.42 35.00 48.63
CA ILE A 270 -13.54 35.30 47.75
C ILE A 270 -14.17 34.00 47.31
N THR A 271 -15.45 33.77 47.66
CA THR A 271 -16.29 32.66 47.25
C THR A 271 -16.84 32.89 45.84
N PRO A 272 -16.74 31.95 44.88
CA PRO A 272 -17.38 32.11 43.57
C PRO A 272 -18.85 31.74 43.59
N LYS A 273 -19.65 32.62 43.00
CA LYS A 273 -21.11 32.47 42.75
C LYS A 273 -21.35 31.51 41.59
N THR A 274 -22.06 30.42 41.86
CA THR A 274 -22.51 29.44 40.87
C THR A 274 -23.59 30.05 39.97
N GLN A 275 -23.31 30.18 38.69
CA GLN A 275 -24.29 30.46 37.63
C GLN A 275 -24.83 29.17 37.03
N ILE A 276 -26.14 28.96 37.14
CA ILE A 276 -26.88 27.84 36.54
C ILE A 276 -27.22 28.24 35.10
N ALA A 277 -26.81 27.44 34.14
CA ALA A 277 -27.16 27.60 32.73
C ALA A 277 -28.54 26.96 32.41
N PRO A 278 -29.34 27.57 31.52
CA PRO A 278 -30.68 27.03 31.19
C PRO A 278 -30.61 25.88 30.17
N THR A 279 -31.51 24.93 30.37
CA THR A 279 -31.73 23.72 29.57
C THR A 279 -32.30 24.05 28.17
N PRO A 280 -31.81 23.44 27.08
CA PRO A 280 -32.41 23.63 25.75
C PRO A 280 -33.72 22.83 25.59
N LYS A 281 -34.70 23.48 24.98
CA LYS A 281 -36.02 22.92 24.60
C LYS A 281 -35.86 21.93 23.42
N ALA A 282 -36.52 20.79 23.53
CA ALA A 282 -36.71 19.81 22.48
C ALA A 282 -37.58 20.36 21.35
N THR A 283 -37.13 20.23 20.12
CA THR A 283 -37.86 20.54 18.89
C THR A 283 -38.49 19.27 18.36
N SER A 284 -39.83 19.25 18.26
CA SER A 284 -40.66 18.19 17.69
C SER A 284 -40.55 18.17 16.17
N VAL A 285 -40.40 16.96 15.61
CA VAL A 285 -40.46 16.68 14.16
C VAL A 285 -41.92 16.41 13.78
N PRO A 286 -42.44 17.01 12.71
CA PRO A 286 -43.75 16.65 12.16
C PRO A 286 -43.68 15.44 11.24
N LYS A 287 -44.79 14.72 11.16
CA LYS A 287 -45.05 13.52 10.35
C LYS A 287 -44.97 13.79 8.85
#